data_fe5631a0bc0a3be285be56e127542596
#
_entry.id   fe5631a0bc0a3be285be56e127542596
#
_cell.length_a   1.000
_cell.length_b   1.000
_cell.length_c   1.000
_cell.angle_alpha   90.00
_cell.angle_beta   90.00
_cell.angle_gamma   90.00
#
_symmetry.space_group_name_H-M   'P 1'
#
loop_
_entity.id
_entity.type
_entity.pdbx_description
1 polymer ?
#
loop_
_entity_poly.entity_id
_entity_poly.type
_entity_poly.pdbx_seq_one_letter_code
_entity_poly.pdbx_strand_id
1 'polypeptide(L)'
;MSERQTTRSETRGREPTETDYDQVVRAKEIRNKRMAEGKVIVKGKDLPWELNRQGRIKFFLTQRSEEVAAPGWLVFQQEIHKHSGMHRHQGGTFIFILGGKGYSTVNGVRHDWKAGDLAILPMVPGGVAHQHFNLEPGVPALWMRVGYTPNKSLVVANWIEQLEVNPDWADKNGLPDRQVAPLVNHARTTNKDDSPRGNTLFDGLLRLRDEQRAQMKHARLIVQGKSLPLEINPMGLFRWYVHPDIKDVGCHAQMFYVQEIPGGSRSGKQLHQGGRFHYVLEGKGSTVIDGVRHDWEENEIILLPLSSHGVVHQHYNSDPSKAARLLVSEPNWVHVWGVDLGSGFEMLEAAPEYQEYTP
;
A
#
# COMPACT_ATOMS: atom_id res chain seq x y z
N MET A 1 -34.64 14.29 26.72
CA MET A 1 -34.67 12.82 26.91
C MET A 1 -33.58 12.25 26.02
N SER A 2 -32.52 11.73 26.61
CA SER A 2 -31.41 11.11 25.86
C SER A 2 -31.87 9.75 25.31
N GLU A 3 -31.91 9.59 24.00
CA GLU A 3 -32.11 8.27 23.40
C GLU A 3 -30.96 7.37 23.86
N ARG A 4 -31.33 6.36 24.64
CA ARG A 4 -30.41 5.30 25.04
C ARG A 4 -30.02 4.54 23.80
N GLN A 5 -28.77 4.61 23.39
CA GLN A 5 -28.24 3.71 22.38
C GLN A 5 -28.43 2.27 22.86
N THR A 6 -29.30 1.52 22.20
CA THR A 6 -29.49 0.09 22.46
C THR A 6 -28.20 -0.66 22.16
N THR A 7 -27.73 -1.45 23.10
CA THR A 7 -26.59 -2.32 22.90
C THR A 7 -26.94 -3.45 21.91
N ARG A 8 -25.93 -4.01 21.25
CA ARG A 8 -26.11 -5.10 20.26
C ARG A 8 -26.90 -6.31 20.82
N SER A 9 -26.93 -6.48 22.15
CA SER A 9 -27.72 -7.53 22.83
C SER A 9 -29.21 -7.16 22.99
N GLU A 10 -29.55 -5.89 23.02
CA GLU A 10 -30.94 -5.42 23.22
C GLU A 10 -31.76 -5.45 21.91
N THR A 11 -31.11 -5.50 20.74
CA THR A 11 -31.77 -5.66 19.44
C THR A 11 -32.09 -7.12 19.06
N ARG A 12 -31.68 -8.08 19.89
CA ARG A 12 -31.92 -9.52 19.65
C ARG A 12 -33.31 -9.96 20.11
N GLY A 13 -34.34 -9.49 19.43
CA GLY A 13 -35.74 -9.97 19.63
C GLY A 13 -36.04 -11.36 19.02
N ARG A 14 -35.06 -12.05 18.43
CA ARG A 14 -35.11 -13.47 18.00
C ARG A 14 -33.78 -14.11 18.37
N GLU A 15 -33.82 -15.35 18.88
CA GLU A 15 -32.59 -16.13 18.99
C GLU A 15 -31.94 -16.17 17.62
N PRO A 16 -30.65 -15.74 17.49
CA PRO A 16 -29.96 -15.80 16.21
C PRO A 16 -29.89 -17.29 15.82
N THR A 17 -30.23 -17.58 14.58
CA THR A 17 -30.09 -18.93 14.00
C THR A 17 -28.61 -19.35 13.92
N GLU A 18 -27.68 -18.45 14.18
CA GLU A 18 -26.22 -18.62 14.13
C GLU A 18 -25.62 -17.93 15.37
N THR A 19 -24.81 -18.65 16.14
CA THR A 19 -24.07 -18.09 17.29
C THR A 19 -22.89 -17.23 16.85
N ASP A 20 -22.34 -16.38 17.74
CA ASP A 20 -21.13 -15.62 17.44
C ASP A 20 -19.93 -16.55 17.15
N TYR A 21 -19.89 -17.74 17.76
CA TYR A 21 -18.87 -18.76 17.48
C TYR A 21 -19.03 -19.34 16.06
N ASP A 22 -20.27 -19.62 15.63
CA ASP A 22 -20.53 -20.10 14.26
C ASP A 22 -20.06 -19.07 13.22
N GLN A 23 -20.19 -17.78 13.51
CA GLN A 23 -19.65 -16.71 12.65
C GLN A 23 -18.12 -16.76 12.55
N VAL A 24 -17.43 -17.09 13.65
CA VAL A 24 -15.95 -17.27 13.63
C VAL A 24 -15.57 -18.49 12.78
N VAL A 25 -16.29 -19.60 12.91
CA VAL A 25 -16.07 -20.80 12.10
C VAL A 25 -16.33 -20.49 10.61
N ARG A 26 -17.45 -19.84 10.32
CA ARG A 26 -17.81 -19.43 8.96
C ARG A 26 -16.78 -18.48 8.31
N ALA A 27 -16.15 -17.61 9.11
CA ALA A 27 -15.08 -16.75 8.61
C ALA A 27 -13.87 -17.55 8.06
N LYS A 28 -13.61 -18.74 8.61
CA LYS A 28 -12.60 -19.68 8.07
C LYS A 28 -13.05 -20.25 6.73
N GLU A 29 -14.31 -20.64 6.59
CA GLU A 29 -14.84 -21.18 5.32
C GLU A 29 -14.81 -20.14 4.22
N ILE A 30 -15.19 -18.89 4.52
CA ILE A 30 -15.12 -17.77 3.57
C ILE A 30 -13.66 -17.54 3.13
N ARG A 31 -12.70 -17.60 4.06
CA ARG A 31 -11.27 -17.45 3.70
C ARG A 31 -10.79 -18.62 2.84
N ASN A 32 -11.13 -19.85 3.17
CA ASN A 32 -10.75 -21.02 2.38
C ASN A 32 -11.35 -20.98 0.97
N LYS A 33 -12.61 -20.58 0.84
CA LYS A 33 -13.26 -20.39 -0.45
C LYS A 33 -12.54 -19.30 -1.27
N ARG A 34 -12.24 -18.16 -0.66
CA ARG A 34 -11.52 -17.05 -1.30
C ARG A 34 -10.12 -17.44 -1.73
N MET A 35 -9.42 -18.27 -0.94
CA MET A 35 -8.11 -18.80 -1.28
C MET A 35 -8.17 -19.71 -2.53
N ALA A 36 -9.21 -20.54 -2.63
CA ALA A 36 -9.36 -21.49 -3.73
C ALA A 36 -9.92 -20.84 -5.02
N GLU A 37 -10.84 -19.89 -4.90
CA GLU A 37 -11.66 -19.36 -6.00
C GLU A 37 -11.42 -17.86 -6.26
N GLY A 38 -10.70 -17.18 -5.36
CA GLY A 38 -10.49 -15.74 -5.45
C GLY A 38 -9.67 -15.34 -6.68
N LYS A 39 -10.02 -14.19 -7.26
CA LYS A 39 -9.35 -13.65 -8.43
C LYS A 39 -7.90 -13.28 -8.10
N VAL A 40 -6.95 -13.97 -8.72
CA VAL A 40 -5.50 -13.74 -8.56
C VAL A 40 -5.03 -12.58 -9.44
N ILE A 41 -5.52 -12.49 -10.69
CA ILE A 41 -5.11 -11.44 -11.65
C ILE A 41 -6.22 -10.40 -11.79
N VAL A 42 -5.85 -9.11 -11.64
CA VAL A 42 -6.73 -7.97 -11.92
C VAL A 42 -6.16 -7.16 -13.08
N LYS A 43 -6.90 -7.12 -14.19
CA LYS A 43 -6.45 -6.52 -15.45
C LYS A 43 -6.78 -5.03 -15.50
N GLY A 44 -5.75 -4.19 -15.54
CA GLY A 44 -5.93 -2.74 -15.56
C GLY A 44 -6.62 -2.19 -16.81
N LYS A 45 -6.51 -2.90 -17.95
CA LYS A 45 -7.17 -2.53 -19.22
C LYS A 45 -8.70 -2.63 -19.16
N ASP A 46 -9.23 -3.51 -18.32
CA ASP A 46 -10.67 -3.77 -18.18
C ASP A 46 -11.36 -2.80 -17.20
N LEU A 47 -10.58 -1.90 -16.55
CA LEU A 47 -11.09 -1.02 -15.49
C LEU A 47 -11.36 0.39 -16.04
N PRO A 48 -12.53 0.98 -15.68
CA PRO A 48 -12.87 2.32 -16.11
C PRO A 48 -12.09 3.41 -15.38
N TRP A 49 -11.86 4.53 -16.07
CA TRP A 49 -11.45 5.76 -15.44
C TRP A 49 -12.68 6.53 -14.97
N GLU A 50 -12.64 7.08 -13.78
CA GLU A 50 -13.63 8.01 -13.25
C GLU A 50 -13.01 9.38 -12.98
N LEU A 51 -13.81 10.43 -13.10
CA LEU A 51 -13.44 11.79 -12.70
C LEU A 51 -14.20 12.13 -11.42
N ASN A 52 -13.48 12.38 -10.35
CA ASN A 52 -14.02 12.74 -9.05
C ASN A 52 -13.29 13.96 -8.46
N ARG A 53 -13.64 14.36 -7.22
CA ARG A 53 -13.05 15.55 -6.56
C ARG A 53 -11.54 15.53 -6.41
N GLN A 54 -10.92 14.34 -6.47
CA GLN A 54 -9.46 14.17 -6.41
C GLN A 54 -8.80 14.30 -7.80
N GLY A 55 -9.55 14.06 -8.85
CA GLY A 55 -9.10 14.05 -10.25
C GLY A 55 -9.53 12.79 -10.99
N ARG A 56 -8.81 12.45 -12.05
CA ARG A 56 -9.07 11.28 -12.87
C ARG A 56 -8.42 10.06 -12.28
N ILE A 57 -9.22 9.10 -11.82
CA ILE A 57 -8.78 7.93 -11.05
C ILE A 57 -9.28 6.64 -11.71
N LYS A 58 -8.48 5.57 -11.64
CA LYS A 58 -8.83 4.21 -12.01
C LYS A 58 -8.59 3.30 -10.80
N PHE A 59 -9.65 2.75 -10.23
CA PHE A 59 -9.56 1.81 -9.12
C PHE A 59 -9.29 0.40 -9.61
N PHE A 60 -8.23 -0.23 -9.11
CA PHE A 60 -7.92 -1.65 -9.28
C PHE A 60 -8.55 -2.48 -8.18
N LEU A 61 -8.39 -2.03 -6.94
CA LEU A 61 -8.91 -2.69 -5.74
C LEU A 61 -9.51 -1.64 -4.82
N THR A 62 -10.65 -1.97 -4.24
CA THR A 62 -11.33 -1.15 -3.25
C THR A 62 -11.57 -1.96 -1.98
N GLN A 63 -12.06 -1.33 -0.93
CA GLN A 63 -12.48 -2.03 0.29
C GLN A 63 -13.64 -3.03 0.05
N ARG A 64 -14.32 -2.92 -1.10
CA ARG A 64 -15.45 -3.78 -1.51
C ARG A 64 -15.04 -4.88 -2.47
N SER A 65 -13.76 -4.99 -2.83
CA SER A 65 -13.23 -6.05 -3.70
C SER A 65 -13.13 -7.35 -2.89
N GLU A 66 -14.26 -8.03 -2.70
CA GLU A 66 -14.34 -9.28 -1.92
C GLU A 66 -14.04 -10.52 -2.77
N GLU A 67 -14.16 -10.41 -4.09
CA GLU A 67 -13.95 -11.48 -5.07
C GLU A 67 -12.48 -11.82 -5.33
N VAL A 68 -11.55 -11.07 -4.75
CA VAL A 68 -10.11 -11.24 -5.00
C VAL A 68 -9.46 -12.21 -4.00
N ALA A 69 -8.36 -12.83 -4.41
CA ALA A 69 -7.64 -13.82 -3.61
C ALA A 69 -7.03 -13.24 -2.32
N ALA A 70 -6.63 -11.96 -2.35
CA ALA A 70 -6.10 -11.24 -1.19
C ALA A 70 -6.85 -9.92 -0.98
N PRO A 71 -7.92 -9.89 -0.18
CA PRO A 71 -8.69 -8.67 0.10
C PRO A 71 -7.95 -7.73 1.05
N GLY A 72 -8.51 -6.53 1.23
CA GLY A 72 -7.99 -5.53 2.15
C GLY A 72 -7.07 -4.50 1.49
N TRP A 73 -6.72 -4.68 0.23
CA TRP A 73 -5.98 -3.69 -0.53
C TRP A 73 -6.90 -2.59 -1.07
N LEU A 74 -6.43 -1.35 -1.00
CA LEU A 74 -6.99 -0.22 -1.73
C LEU A 74 -5.91 0.28 -2.68
N VAL A 75 -6.13 0.05 -3.99
CA VAL A 75 -5.17 0.35 -5.04
C VAL A 75 -5.85 1.10 -6.17
N PHE A 76 -5.28 2.22 -6.54
CA PHE A 76 -5.76 2.99 -7.69
C PHE A 76 -4.64 3.76 -8.37
N GLN A 77 -4.79 4.00 -9.66
CA GLN A 77 -4.01 4.94 -10.43
C GLN A 77 -4.71 6.30 -10.47
N GLN A 78 -3.91 7.35 -10.54
CA GLN A 78 -4.42 8.70 -10.81
C GLN A 78 -3.56 9.37 -11.87
N GLU A 79 -4.24 9.99 -12.84
CA GLU A 79 -3.64 10.92 -13.81
C GLU A 79 -3.68 12.34 -13.27
N ILE A 80 -2.54 13.04 -13.34
CA ILE A 80 -2.42 14.42 -12.93
C ILE A 80 -2.10 15.28 -14.18
N HIS A 81 -3.11 16.01 -14.65
CA HIS A 81 -2.94 16.93 -15.77
C HIS A 81 -2.31 18.26 -15.33
N LYS A 82 -2.87 18.89 -14.32
CA LYS A 82 -2.37 20.09 -13.65
C LYS A 82 -2.03 19.79 -12.19
N HIS A 83 -3.05 19.55 -11.38
CA HIS A 83 -2.91 19.13 -10.00
C HIS A 83 -4.10 18.27 -9.55
N SER A 84 -3.92 17.49 -8.50
CA SER A 84 -4.99 16.75 -7.83
C SER A 84 -5.86 17.69 -6.98
N GLY A 85 -6.98 17.20 -6.49
CA GLY A 85 -7.62 17.82 -5.33
C GLY A 85 -6.69 17.82 -4.12
N MET A 86 -6.78 18.84 -3.27
CA MET A 86 -6.11 18.87 -1.96
C MET A 86 -7.02 18.21 -0.94
N HIS A 87 -6.47 17.31 -0.16
CA HIS A 87 -7.20 16.68 0.93
C HIS A 87 -6.30 16.37 2.12
N ARG A 88 -6.92 16.12 3.26
CA ARG A 88 -6.25 15.72 4.48
C ARG A 88 -6.74 14.35 4.91
N HIS A 89 -5.83 13.50 5.34
CA HIS A 89 -6.11 12.25 6.04
C HIS A 89 -4.95 11.90 6.98
N GLN A 90 -5.06 10.80 7.74
CA GLN A 90 -4.07 10.42 8.76
C GLN A 90 -2.63 10.25 8.22
N GLY A 91 -2.46 9.97 6.94
CA GLY A 91 -1.16 9.58 6.36
C GLY A 91 -1.01 8.07 6.25
N GLY A 92 0.22 7.56 6.30
CA GLY A 92 0.51 6.13 6.10
C GLY A 92 0.14 5.67 4.69
N THR A 93 0.33 6.50 3.68
CA THR A 93 -0.02 6.23 2.29
C THR A 93 1.23 6.17 1.45
N PHE A 94 1.28 5.20 0.55
CA PHE A 94 2.38 4.94 -0.37
C PHE A 94 1.90 5.18 -1.79
N ILE A 95 2.66 5.97 -2.54
CA ILE A 95 2.33 6.40 -3.90
C ILE A 95 3.56 6.15 -4.78
N PHE A 96 3.47 5.17 -5.67
CA PHE A 96 4.53 4.87 -6.62
C PHE A 96 4.31 5.65 -7.91
N ILE A 97 5.33 6.36 -8.40
CA ILE A 97 5.26 7.19 -9.59
C ILE A 97 5.52 6.31 -10.81
N LEU A 98 4.47 6.07 -11.60
CA LEU A 98 4.52 5.24 -12.80
C LEU A 98 5.07 6.00 -14.02
N GLY A 99 4.75 7.30 -14.14
CA GLY A 99 5.17 8.10 -15.28
C GLY A 99 5.19 9.60 -14.99
N GLY A 100 5.99 10.34 -15.76
CA GLY A 100 6.10 11.79 -15.65
C GLY A 100 6.97 12.26 -14.49
N LYS A 101 6.92 13.55 -14.23
CA LYS A 101 7.57 14.22 -13.09
C LYS A 101 6.67 15.31 -12.52
N GLY A 102 6.80 15.55 -11.22
CA GLY A 102 5.97 16.49 -10.51
C GLY A 102 6.48 16.78 -9.11
N TYR A 103 5.61 17.32 -8.29
CA TYR A 103 5.85 17.47 -6.86
C TYR A 103 4.57 17.27 -6.08
N SER A 104 4.75 16.94 -4.82
CA SER A 104 3.66 16.93 -3.84
C SER A 104 3.91 18.01 -2.79
N THR A 105 2.86 18.69 -2.38
CA THR A 105 2.89 19.45 -1.12
C THR A 105 2.40 18.55 0.00
N VAL A 106 3.16 18.48 1.09
CA VAL A 106 2.85 17.70 2.29
C VAL A 106 2.88 18.67 3.48
N ASN A 107 1.72 19.00 4.04
CA ASN A 107 1.58 20.06 5.04
C ASN A 107 2.25 21.38 4.62
N GLY A 108 2.12 21.75 3.34
CA GLY A 108 2.70 22.97 2.76
C GLY A 108 4.14 22.86 2.31
N VAL A 109 4.85 21.78 2.60
CA VAL A 109 6.25 21.56 2.17
C VAL A 109 6.25 20.83 0.82
N ARG A 110 7.03 21.34 -0.12
CA ARG A 110 7.18 20.75 -1.46
C ARG A 110 8.19 19.62 -1.47
N HIS A 111 7.83 18.52 -2.15
CA HIS A 111 8.64 17.34 -2.38
C HIS A 111 8.56 16.93 -3.85
N ASP A 112 9.66 17.10 -4.58
CA ASP A 112 9.74 16.75 -6.02
C ASP A 112 9.90 15.24 -6.21
N TRP A 113 9.27 14.71 -7.27
CA TRP A 113 9.33 13.30 -7.65
C TRP A 113 9.31 13.11 -9.17
N LYS A 114 9.73 11.95 -9.63
CA LYS A 114 9.69 11.48 -11.02
C LYS A 114 9.38 9.99 -11.12
N ALA A 115 9.13 9.53 -12.32
CA ALA A 115 8.87 8.10 -12.60
C ALA A 115 9.93 7.19 -11.96
N GLY A 116 9.45 6.16 -11.28
CA GLY A 116 10.24 5.19 -10.51
C GLY A 116 10.48 5.57 -9.05
N ASP A 117 10.04 6.74 -8.58
CA ASP A 117 10.14 7.14 -7.18
C ASP A 117 8.92 6.65 -6.38
N LEU A 118 9.11 6.49 -5.06
CA LEU A 118 8.03 6.22 -4.11
C LEU A 118 7.83 7.44 -3.21
N ALA A 119 6.65 8.05 -3.27
CA ALA A 119 6.23 9.08 -2.34
C ALA A 119 5.50 8.44 -1.14
N ILE A 120 5.89 8.82 0.08
CA ILE A 120 5.37 8.30 1.34
C ILE A 120 4.75 9.45 2.11
N LEU A 121 3.44 9.38 2.35
CA LEU A 121 2.76 10.34 3.22
C LEU A 121 2.91 9.89 4.67
N PRO A 122 3.60 10.65 5.52
CA PRO A 122 3.91 10.23 6.89
C PRO A 122 2.65 10.18 7.76
N MET A 123 2.70 9.37 8.80
CA MET A 123 1.65 9.35 9.82
C MET A 123 2.01 10.35 10.92
N VAL A 124 1.24 11.44 11.01
CA VAL A 124 1.48 12.50 11.97
C VAL A 124 0.20 12.91 12.71
N PRO A 125 0.31 13.40 13.95
CA PRO A 125 -0.84 13.94 14.67
C PRO A 125 -1.55 15.04 13.87
N GLY A 126 -2.89 14.97 13.78
CA GLY A 126 -3.71 15.92 13.01
C GLY A 126 -3.79 15.62 11.51
N GLY A 127 -3.13 14.56 11.06
CA GLY A 127 -3.14 14.11 9.66
C GLY A 127 -2.25 14.93 8.74
N VAL A 128 -2.28 14.55 7.47
CA VAL A 128 -1.45 15.12 6.40
C VAL A 128 -2.34 15.75 5.35
N ALA A 129 -2.27 17.07 5.21
CA ALA A 129 -2.84 17.79 4.07
C ALA A 129 -1.84 17.68 2.90
N HIS A 130 -2.30 17.20 1.75
CA HIS A 130 -1.43 17.01 0.59
C HIS A 130 -2.16 17.23 -0.72
N GLN A 131 -1.35 17.55 -1.74
CA GLN A 131 -1.78 17.78 -3.11
C GLN A 131 -0.62 17.41 -4.05
N HIS A 132 -0.94 16.94 -5.23
CA HIS A 132 0.03 16.51 -6.24
C HIS A 132 -0.05 17.39 -7.48
N PHE A 133 1.09 17.79 -8.01
CA PHE A 133 1.22 18.71 -9.15
C PHE A 133 2.06 18.08 -10.25
N ASN A 134 1.61 18.23 -11.48
CA ASN A 134 2.37 17.88 -12.67
C ASN A 134 3.30 19.03 -13.08
N LEU A 135 4.54 18.70 -13.46
CA LEU A 135 5.54 19.66 -13.98
C LEU A 135 5.73 19.58 -15.51
N GLU A 136 5.02 18.69 -16.19
CA GLU A 136 5.13 18.50 -17.64
C GLU A 136 3.80 18.88 -18.33
N PRO A 137 3.63 20.14 -18.76
CA PRO A 137 2.41 20.54 -19.46
C PRO A 137 2.17 19.66 -20.70
N GLY A 138 0.91 19.21 -20.86
CA GLY A 138 0.49 18.39 -22.01
C GLY A 138 0.79 16.89 -21.88
N VAL A 139 1.59 16.48 -20.91
CA VAL A 139 1.86 15.05 -20.60
C VAL A 139 1.43 14.77 -19.17
N PRO A 140 0.33 14.04 -18.94
CA PRO A 140 -0.13 13.75 -17.60
C PRO A 140 0.92 12.95 -16.82
N ALA A 141 1.16 13.32 -15.56
CA ALA A 141 1.89 12.45 -14.67
C ALA A 141 0.94 11.32 -14.18
N LEU A 142 1.46 10.12 -14.07
CA LEU A 142 0.73 8.93 -13.64
C LEU A 142 1.36 8.35 -12.38
N TRP A 143 0.56 8.12 -11.35
CA TRP A 143 1.01 7.43 -10.15
C TRP A 143 -0.01 6.43 -9.63
N MET A 144 0.44 5.52 -8.80
CA MET A 144 -0.37 4.48 -8.19
C MET A 144 -0.28 4.56 -6.66
N ARG A 145 -1.43 4.68 -6.02
CA ARG A 145 -1.56 4.50 -4.59
C ARG A 145 -1.70 3.01 -4.27
N VAL A 146 -0.87 2.53 -3.33
CA VAL A 146 -0.94 1.17 -2.81
C VAL A 146 -1.07 1.22 -1.30
N GLY A 147 -2.09 0.62 -0.73
CA GLY A 147 -2.28 0.60 0.71
C GLY A 147 -3.11 -0.56 1.20
N TYR A 148 -2.66 -1.13 2.30
CA TYR A 148 -3.38 -2.19 3.00
C TYR A 148 -4.32 -1.57 4.04
N THR A 149 -5.62 -1.66 3.79
CA THR A 149 -6.65 -0.97 4.56
C THR A 149 -6.73 -1.42 6.03
N PRO A 150 -6.57 -2.71 6.38
CA PRO A 150 -6.60 -3.13 7.78
C PRO A 150 -5.59 -2.38 8.65
N ASN A 151 -4.39 -2.04 8.15
CA ASN A 151 -3.43 -1.23 8.90
C ASN A 151 -4.00 0.14 9.29
N LYS A 152 -4.87 0.72 8.48
CA LYS A 152 -5.49 2.02 8.72
C LYS A 152 -6.70 1.94 9.63
N SER A 153 -7.48 0.86 9.55
CA SER A 153 -8.69 0.68 10.36
C SER A 153 -8.39 0.61 11.85
N LEU A 154 -7.20 0.16 12.24
CA LEU A 154 -6.76 0.07 13.62
C LEU A 154 -6.42 1.42 14.26
N VAL A 155 -6.18 2.46 13.48
CA VAL A 155 -5.69 3.77 13.96
C VAL A 155 -6.71 4.91 13.78
N VAL A 156 -8.00 4.59 13.70
CA VAL A 156 -9.11 5.57 13.55
C VAL A 156 -8.92 6.49 12.32
N ALA A 157 -8.19 6.03 11.34
CA ALA A 157 -7.56 6.90 10.35
C ALA A 157 -8.30 6.90 9.03
N ASN A 158 -9.49 6.34 8.99
CA ASN A 158 -10.23 6.21 7.73
C ASN A 158 -11.14 7.41 7.46
N TRP A 159 -10.68 8.61 7.82
CA TRP A 159 -11.36 9.85 7.49
C TRP A 159 -10.60 10.59 6.39
N ILE A 160 -11.34 11.30 5.57
CA ILE A 160 -10.82 12.19 4.53
C ILE A 160 -11.56 13.53 4.59
N GLU A 161 -10.81 14.61 4.55
CA GLU A 161 -11.31 15.97 4.47
C GLU A 161 -10.87 16.56 3.13
N GLN A 162 -11.84 16.90 2.27
CA GLN A 162 -11.57 17.57 1.01
C GLN A 162 -11.32 19.05 1.28
N LEU A 163 -10.14 19.55 0.92
CA LEU A 163 -9.73 20.95 1.12
C LEU A 163 -9.87 21.76 -0.17
N GLU A 164 -9.52 21.19 -1.32
CA GLU A 164 -9.64 21.79 -2.63
C GLU A 164 -10.00 20.70 -3.64
N VAL A 165 -10.92 20.98 -4.58
CA VAL A 165 -11.30 20.03 -5.60
C VAL A 165 -10.36 20.11 -6.81
N ASN A 166 -10.25 19.02 -7.56
CA ASN A 166 -9.51 18.98 -8.81
C ASN A 166 -10.14 19.93 -9.84
N PRO A 167 -9.34 20.71 -10.61
CA PRO A 167 -9.85 21.70 -11.54
C PRO A 167 -10.73 21.11 -12.65
N ASP A 168 -10.36 19.97 -13.26
CA ASP A 168 -11.15 19.35 -14.32
C ASP A 168 -12.53 18.89 -13.80
N TRP A 169 -12.60 18.47 -12.53
CA TRP A 169 -13.86 18.13 -11.87
C TRP A 169 -14.69 19.39 -11.55
N ALA A 170 -14.05 20.49 -11.10
CA ALA A 170 -14.70 21.76 -10.83
C ALA A 170 -15.34 22.32 -12.10
N ASP A 171 -14.61 22.37 -13.21
CA ASP A 171 -15.06 22.83 -14.53
C ASP A 171 -16.28 22.03 -15.01
N LYS A 172 -16.19 20.68 -14.92
CA LYS A 172 -17.30 19.79 -15.30
C LYS A 172 -18.58 20.02 -14.50
N ASN A 173 -18.46 20.48 -13.25
CA ASN A 173 -19.58 20.69 -12.32
C ASN A 173 -19.96 22.17 -12.13
N GLY A 174 -19.36 23.10 -12.91
CA GLY A 174 -19.65 24.53 -12.84
C GLY A 174 -19.27 25.17 -11.51
N LEU A 175 -18.24 24.66 -10.83
CA LEU A 175 -17.78 25.19 -9.56
C LEU A 175 -16.61 26.15 -9.77
N PRO A 176 -16.45 27.19 -8.92
CA PRO A 176 -15.29 28.07 -8.96
C PRO A 176 -14.01 27.28 -8.66
N ASP A 177 -12.92 27.65 -9.30
CA ASP A 177 -11.60 26.99 -9.31
C ASP A 177 -10.98 26.79 -7.90
N ARG A 178 -11.52 27.42 -6.87
CA ARG A 178 -10.96 27.41 -5.53
C ARG A 178 -12.02 27.42 -4.43
N GLN A 179 -12.25 26.26 -3.85
CA GLN A 179 -12.84 26.18 -2.51
C GLN A 179 -11.71 25.74 -1.54
N VAL A 180 -11.02 26.72 -1.00
CA VAL A 180 -10.05 26.47 0.08
C VAL A 180 -10.82 26.45 1.40
N ALA A 181 -11.07 25.26 1.92
CA ALA A 181 -11.44 25.15 3.33
C ALA A 181 -10.24 25.65 4.17
N PRO A 182 -10.47 26.45 5.21
CA PRO A 182 -9.37 26.87 6.07
C PRO A 182 -8.65 25.64 6.63
N LEU A 183 -7.32 25.64 6.57
CA LEU A 183 -6.47 24.63 7.20
C LEU A 183 -6.64 24.72 8.72
N VAL A 184 -7.67 24.08 9.24
CA VAL A 184 -7.82 23.94 10.69
C VAL A 184 -6.79 22.93 11.16
N ASN A 185 -5.80 23.39 11.89
CA ASN A 185 -4.84 22.50 12.51
C ASN A 185 -5.51 21.81 13.72
N HIS A 186 -6.00 20.61 13.51
CA HIS A 186 -6.59 19.79 14.57
C HIS A 186 -5.54 19.13 15.48
N ALA A 187 -4.26 19.31 15.19
CA ALA A 187 -3.21 18.78 16.04
C ALA A 187 -3.23 19.45 17.40
N ARG A 188 -3.68 18.76 18.43
CA ARG A 188 -3.41 19.13 19.81
C ARG A 188 -1.92 18.92 20.08
N THR A 189 -1.10 19.87 19.67
CA THR A 189 0.36 19.85 19.89
C THR A 189 0.76 20.36 21.28
N THR A 190 -0.21 20.55 22.17
CA THR A 190 -0.01 21.24 23.45
C THR A 190 0.60 20.41 24.57
N ASN A 191 0.94 19.15 24.34
CA ASN A 191 1.67 18.41 25.35
C ASN A 191 3.17 18.71 25.24
N LYS A 192 3.59 19.82 25.79
CA LYS A 192 4.95 19.98 26.31
C LYS A 192 5.08 19.10 27.54
N ASP A 193 5.19 17.79 27.32
CA ASP A 193 5.57 16.88 28.38
C ASP A 193 7.10 16.88 28.44
N ASP A 194 7.63 17.94 29.07
CA ASP A 194 9.06 18.14 29.36
C ASP A 194 9.48 17.44 30.67
N SER A 195 8.61 16.59 31.25
CA SER A 195 8.91 15.86 32.47
C SER A 195 10.14 14.97 32.30
N PRO A 196 11.05 14.93 33.28
CA PRO A 196 12.17 13.99 33.26
C PRO A 196 11.67 12.55 33.09
N ARG A 197 12.27 11.79 32.18
CA ARG A 197 11.90 10.40 31.94
C ARG A 197 12.50 9.52 33.01
N GLY A 198 11.64 8.78 33.71
CA GLY A 198 12.04 7.74 34.66
C GLY A 198 12.38 6.42 33.97
N ASN A 199 12.42 5.33 34.76
CA ASN A 199 12.74 3.99 34.30
C ASN A 199 11.53 3.06 34.24
N THR A 200 10.29 3.59 34.29
CA THR A 200 9.10 2.76 34.18
C THR A 200 8.87 2.32 32.72
N LEU A 201 8.08 1.26 32.53
CA LEU A 201 7.66 0.84 31.19
C LEU A 201 6.87 1.91 30.45
N PHE A 202 6.10 2.72 31.18
CA PHE A 202 5.38 3.86 30.61
C PHE A 202 6.36 4.94 30.11
N ASP A 203 7.41 5.25 30.86
CA ASP A 203 8.47 6.15 30.41
C ASP A 203 9.17 5.61 29.16
N GLY A 204 9.27 4.28 29.04
CA GLY A 204 9.74 3.60 27.82
C GLY A 204 8.88 3.93 26.61
N LEU A 205 7.54 3.92 26.74
CA LEU A 205 6.64 4.32 25.65
C LEU A 205 6.81 5.80 25.28
N LEU A 206 7.01 6.67 26.28
CA LEU A 206 7.23 8.10 26.02
C LEU A 206 8.57 8.33 25.29
N ARG A 207 9.64 7.63 25.67
CA ARG A 207 10.93 7.67 24.95
C ARG A 207 10.77 7.22 23.49
N LEU A 208 10.14 6.07 23.28
CA LEU A 208 9.89 5.55 21.92
C LEU A 208 9.07 6.54 21.08
N ARG A 209 8.04 7.15 21.65
CA ARG A 209 7.27 8.23 20.99
C ARG A 209 8.18 9.37 20.55
N ASP A 210 9.04 9.84 21.46
CA ASP A 210 9.91 11.01 21.21
C ASP A 210 10.96 10.69 20.15
N GLU A 211 11.54 9.48 20.17
CA GLU A 211 12.43 8.97 19.14
C GLU A 211 11.75 8.89 17.77
N GLN A 212 10.54 8.32 17.69
CA GLN A 212 9.77 8.25 16.45
C GLN A 212 9.42 9.64 15.89
N ARG A 213 9.07 10.59 16.76
CA ARG A 213 8.81 11.99 16.36
C ARG A 213 10.08 12.67 15.85
N ALA A 214 11.23 12.40 16.47
CA ALA A 214 12.52 12.94 16.03
C ALA A 214 12.91 12.34 14.66
N GLN A 215 12.79 11.04 14.48
CA GLN A 215 13.03 10.37 13.19
C GLN A 215 12.14 10.95 12.08
N MET A 216 10.87 11.17 12.37
CA MET A 216 9.90 11.68 11.39
C MET A 216 10.25 13.09 10.87
N LYS A 217 10.93 13.91 11.66
CA LYS A 217 11.36 15.26 11.22
C LYS A 217 12.37 15.21 10.06
N HIS A 218 13.12 14.11 9.95
CA HIS A 218 14.19 13.93 8.97
C HIS A 218 13.93 12.79 7.99
N ALA A 219 12.74 12.16 8.09
CA ALA A 219 12.39 11.03 7.26
C ALA A 219 12.27 11.43 5.78
N ARG A 220 12.77 10.58 4.92
CA ARG A 220 12.58 10.70 3.48
C ARG A 220 11.10 10.46 3.14
N LEU A 221 10.45 11.46 2.58
CA LEU A 221 9.10 11.34 2.04
C LEU A 221 9.11 10.95 0.56
N ILE A 222 10.22 11.16 -0.13
CA ILE A 222 10.46 10.66 -1.50
C ILE A 222 11.65 9.71 -1.46
N VAL A 223 11.41 8.45 -1.81
CA VAL A 223 12.46 7.46 -2.01
C VAL A 223 12.77 7.38 -3.50
N GLN A 224 13.95 7.83 -3.90
CA GLN A 224 14.36 7.90 -5.30
C GLN A 224 14.77 6.52 -5.82
N GLY A 225 13.94 5.92 -6.67
CA GLY A 225 14.15 4.56 -7.14
C GLY A 225 15.46 4.33 -7.88
N LYS A 226 15.93 5.33 -8.65
CA LYS A 226 17.20 5.23 -9.39
C LYS A 226 18.44 5.22 -8.49
N SER A 227 18.34 5.70 -7.26
CA SER A 227 19.46 5.73 -6.29
C SER A 227 19.53 4.50 -5.40
N LEU A 228 18.52 3.63 -5.47
CA LEU A 228 18.49 2.42 -4.65
C LEU A 228 19.50 1.39 -5.15
N PRO A 229 20.27 0.77 -4.26
CA PRO A 229 21.16 -0.32 -4.62
C PRO A 229 20.36 -1.50 -5.15
N LEU A 230 20.92 -2.22 -6.11
CA LEU A 230 20.44 -3.52 -6.54
C LEU A 230 20.99 -4.56 -5.57
N GLU A 231 20.09 -5.30 -4.94
CA GLU A 231 20.39 -6.46 -4.11
C GLU A 231 20.15 -7.74 -4.91
N ILE A 232 21.07 -8.67 -4.84
CA ILE A 232 20.93 -10.02 -5.38
C ILE A 232 20.71 -10.96 -4.19
N ASN A 233 19.55 -11.57 -4.11
CA ASN A 233 19.17 -12.46 -3.02
C ASN A 233 18.49 -13.73 -3.56
N PRO A 234 18.20 -14.75 -2.73
CA PRO A 234 17.59 -16.00 -3.21
C PRO A 234 16.29 -15.84 -4.00
N MET A 235 15.55 -14.74 -3.80
CA MET A 235 14.33 -14.42 -4.58
C MET A 235 14.62 -13.81 -5.95
N GLY A 236 15.83 -13.28 -6.20
CA GLY A 236 16.26 -12.64 -7.45
C GLY A 236 16.85 -11.25 -7.24
N LEU A 237 16.59 -10.34 -8.17
CA LEU A 237 17.13 -8.99 -8.20
C LEU A 237 16.12 -7.99 -7.59
N PHE A 238 16.54 -7.28 -6.54
CA PHE A 238 15.64 -6.45 -5.72
C PHE A 238 16.15 -5.02 -5.57
N ARG A 239 15.22 -4.05 -5.52
CA ARG A 239 15.46 -2.69 -5.04
C ARG A 239 14.45 -2.39 -3.94
N TRP A 240 14.95 -2.27 -2.70
CA TRP A 240 14.12 -2.02 -1.54
C TRP A 240 13.85 -0.52 -1.38
N TYR A 241 12.58 -0.13 -1.40
CA TYR A 241 12.11 1.22 -1.10
C TYR A 241 11.78 1.39 0.37
N VAL A 242 11.10 0.40 0.96
CA VAL A 242 10.75 0.33 2.38
C VAL A 242 10.97 -1.09 2.87
N HIS A 243 11.77 -1.21 3.91
CA HIS A 243 12.10 -2.47 4.59
C HIS A 243 12.09 -2.23 6.10
N PRO A 244 11.85 -3.25 6.96
CA PRO A 244 11.90 -3.09 8.42
C PRO A 244 13.20 -2.47 8.95
N ASP A 245 14.33 -2.68 8.27
CA ASP A 245 15.63 -2.14 8.65
C ASP A 245 15.97 -0.77 8.05
N ILE A 246 15.20 -0.28 7.07
CA ILE A 246 15.33 1.07 6.51
C ILE A 246 14.55 2.04 7.42
N LYS A 247 15.23 2.70 8.36
CA LYS A 247 14.58 3.49 9.42
C LYS A 247 14.24 4.93 9.03
N ASP A 248 14.83 5.47 7.96
CA ASP A 248 14.78 6.87 7.58
C ASP A 248 13.65 7.23 6.58
N VAL A 249 12.58 6.46 6.53
CA VAL A 249 11.41 6.70 5.66
C VAL A 249 10.18 7.12 6.45
N GLY A 250 9.25 7.82 5.80
CA GLY A 250 8.08 8.45 6.42
C GLY A 250 7.04 7.50 7.02
N CYS A 251 7.06 6.23 6.67
CA CYS A 251 6.14 5.22 7.22
C CYS A 251 6.67 3.80 6.95
N HIS A 252 6.48 2.90 7.92
CA HIS A 252 6.91 1.49 7.84
C HIS A 252 5.72 0.50 7.90
N ALA A 253 4.49 0.97 7.66
CA ALA A 253 3.30 0.11 7.75
C ALA A 253 3.25 -0.99 6.68
N GLN A 254 4.03 -0.83 5.61
CA GLN A 254 4.16 -1.80 4.52
C GLN A 254 5.62 -1.90 4.10
N MET A 255 6.02 -3.04 3.57
CA MET A 255 7.25 -3.21 2.82
C MET A 255 6.99 -2.89 1.35
N PHE A 256 7.99 -2.31 0.67
CA PHE A 256 7.96 -2.00 -0.76
C PHE A 256 9.28 -2.31 -1.42
N TYR A 257 9.24 -3.03 -2.52
CA TYR A 257 10.40 -3.29 -3.35
C TYR A 257 9.99 -3.46 -4.82
N VAL A 258 10.95 -3.30 -5.72
CA VAL A 258 10.83 -3.71 -7.12
C VAL A 258 11.67 -4.95 -7.30
N GLN A 259 11.02 -6.04 -7.73
CA GLN A 259 11.68 -7.26 -8.16
C GLN A 259 11.85 -7.22 -9.68
N GLU A 260 13.07 -7.51 -10.12
CA GLU A 260 13.41 -7.64 -11.54
C GLU A 260 13.69 -9.10 -11.87
N ILE A 261 13.13 -9.58 -12.97
CA ILE A 261 13.31 -10.94 -13.47
C ILE A 261 13.87 -10.83 -14.89
N PRO A 262 15.13 -11.19 -15.11
CA PRO A 262 15.78 -11.12 -16.42
C PRO A 262 15.01 -11.87 -17.50
N GLY A 263 15.32 -11.56 -18.76
CA GLY A 263 14.66 -12.19 -19.91
C GLY A 263 14.78 -13.72 -19.89
N GLY A 264 13.66 -14.42 -20.01
CA GLY A 264 13.59 -15.88 -19.98
C GLY A 264 13.90 -16.53 -18.64
N SER A 265 14.12 -15.74 -17.57
CA SER A 265 14.45 -16.23 -16.24
C SER A 265 13.22 -16.35 -15.33
N ARG A 266 13.47 -16.71 -14.07
CA ARG A 266 12.45 -16.87 -13.02
C ARG A 266 12.94 -16.36 -11.68
N SER A 267 11.99 -16.02 -10.79
CA SER A 267 12.29 -15.73 -9.40
C SER A 267 12.72 -16.99 -8.64
N GLY A 268 13.20 -16.81 -7.43
CA GLY A 268 13.23 -17.89 -6.45
C GLY A 268 11.82 -18.43 -6.21
N LYS A 269 11.75 -19.68 -5.73
CA LYS A 269 10.52 -20.35 -5.32
C LYS A 269 10.39 -20.26 -3.82
N GLN A 270 9.30 -19.68 -3.34
CA GLN A 270 9.09 -19.37 -1.93
C GLN A 270 7.79 -19.96 -1.42
N LEU A 271 7.82 -20.50 -0.19
CA LEU A 271 6.65 -20.66 0.66
C LEU A 271 6.45 -19.37 1.44
N HIS A 272 5.27 -18.79 1.37
CA HIS A 272 4.91 -17.54 2.03
C HIS A 272 3.45 -17.57 2.48
N GLN A 273 3.08 -16.82 3.52
CA GLN A 273 1.69 -16.74 3.99
C GLN A 273 0.68 -16.34 2.90
N GLY A 274 1.11 -15.63 1.88
CA GLY A 274 0.24 -14.97 0.91
C GLY A 274 -0.12 -13.54 1.34
N GLY A 275 -1.24 -13.01 0.79
CA GLY A 275 -1.66 -11.64 1.05
C GLY A 275 -0.78 -10.56 0.41
N ARG A 276 0.23 -10.95 -0.37
CA ARG A 276 1.17 -10.05 -1.05
C ARG A 276 0.56 -9.51 -2.33
N PHE A 277 0.78 -8.23 -2.56
CA PHE A 277 0.38 -7.50 -3.74
C PHE A 277 1.57 -7.34 -4.69
N HIS A 278 1.35 -7.59 -5.97
CA HIS A 278 2.30 -7.28 -7.04
C HIS A 278 1.60 -6.47 -8.12
N TYR A 279 2.31 -5.50 -8.69
CA TYR A 279 1.88 -4.79 -9.89
C TYR A 279 2.94 -4.94 -10.97
N VAL A 280 2.54 -5.33 -12.16
CA VAL A 280 3.43 -5.52 -13.30
C VAL A 280 3.77 -4.15 -13.89
N LEU A 281 4.98 -3.65 -13.58
CA LEU A 281 5.50 -2.39 -14.10
C LEU A 281 5.91 -2.50 -15.56
N GLU A 282 6.53 -3.62 -15.90
CA GLU A 282 7.07 -3.89 -17.25
C GLU A 282 7.07 -5.39 -17.52
N GLY A 283 6.84 -5.76 -18.79
CA GLY A 283 6.98 -7.13 -19.25
C GLY A 283 5.72 -7.97 -19.15
N LYS A 284 5.89 -9.25 -19.37
CA LYS A 284 4.85 -10.29 -19.35
C LYS A 284 5.42 -11.61 -18.85
N GLY A 285 4.57 -12.41 -18.23
CA GLY A 285 5.03 -13.68 -17.68
C GLY A 285 3.92 -14.46 -17.02
N SER A 286 4.28 -15.29 -16.07
CA SER A 286 3.34 -16.06 -15.28
C SER A 286 3.82 -16.20 -13.84
N THR A 287 2.86 -16.37 -12.94
CA THR A 287 3.11 -16.79 -11.57
C THR A 287 2.48 -18.16 -11.38
N VAL A 288 3.27 -19.11 -10.91
CA VAL A 288 2.75 -20.41 -10.47
C VAL A 288 2.51 -20.32 -8.97
N ILE A 289 1.27 -20.56 -8.55
CA ILE A 289 0.83 -20.58 -7.15
C ILE A 289 0.27 -21.95 -6.83
N ASP A 290 0.88 -22.68 -5.92
CA ASP A 290 0.51 -24.06 -5.54
C ASP A 290 0.30 -24.99 -6.76
N GLY A 291 1.15 -24.83 -7.79
CA GLY A 291 1.10 -25.59 -9.03
C GLY A 291 0.13 -25.04 -10.09
N VAL A 292 -0.68 -24.02 -9.78
CA VAL A 292 -1.59 -23.38 -10.74
C VAL A 292 -0.93 -22.17 -11.38
N ARG A 293 -0.91 -22.12 -12.70
CA ARG A 293 -0.32 -21.05 -13.49
C ARG A 293 -1.30 -19.90 -13.72
N HIS A 294 -0.84 -18.67 -13.46
CA HIS A 294 -1.57 -17.42 -13.72
C HIS A 294 -0.71 -16.51 -14.60
N ASP A 295 -1.14 -16.32 -15.85
CA ASP A 295 -0.44 -15.41 -16.77
C ASP A 295 -0.75 -13.95 -16.47
N TRP A 296 0.24 -13.08 -16.69
CA TRP A 296 0.14 -11.64 -16.47
C TRP A 296 0.92 -10.83 -17.51
N GLU A 297 0.51 -9.59 -17.68
CA GLU A 297 1.18 -8.60 -18.54
C GLU A 297 1.24 -7.23 -17.84
N GLU A 298 1.94 -6.30 -18.45
CA GLU A 298 2.07 -4.92 -17.96
C GLU A 298 0.71 -4.30 -17.59
N ASN A 299 0.66 -3.50 -16.50
CA ASN A 299 -0.54 -2.86 -15.97
C ASN A 299 -1.57 -3.84 -15.38
N GLU A 300 -1.12 -4.99 -14.90
CA GLU A 300 -1.96 -5.95 -14.17
C GLU A 300 -1.49 -6.12 -12.72
N ILE A 301 -2.40 -6.54 -11.86
CA ILE A 301 -2.11 -6.86 -10.45
C ILE A 301 -2.13 -8.38 -10.30
N ILE A 302 -1.18 -8.90 -9.51
CA ILE A 302 -1.13 -10.29 -9.06
C ILE A 302 -1.31 -10.29 -7.55
N LEU A 303 -2.25 -11.07 -7.04
CA LEU A 303 -2.53 -11.20 -5.62
C LEU A 303 -2.21 -12.63 -5.17
N LEU A 304 -1.27 -12.79 -4.25
CA LEU A 304 -1.07 -14.10 -3.62
C LEU A 304 -2.20 -14.38 -2.62
N PRO A 305 -2.93 -15.49 -2.75
CA PRO A 305 -3.97 -15.86 -1.81
C PRO A 305 -3.47 -15.92 -0.37
N LEU A 306 -4.31 -15.52 0.59
CA LEU A 306 -4.01 -15.72 2.01
C LEU A 306 -4.28 -17.18 2.40
N SER A 307 -3.28 -17.89 2.91
CA SER A 307 -3.39 -19.28 3.32
C SER A 307 -2.85 -19.51 4.72
N SER A 308 -3.57 -20.31 5.52
CA SER A 308 -3.12 -20.74 6.84
C SER A 308 -1.95 -21.75 6.79
N HIS A 309 -1.68 -22.31 5.62
CA HIS A 309 -0.59 -23.27 5.38
C HIS A 309 0.50 -22.66 4.49
N GLY A 310 0.40 -21.37 4.22
CA GLY A 310 1.23 -20.70 3.24
C GLY A 310 0.82 -21.04 1.81
N VAL A 311 1.43 -20.35 0.85
CA VAL A 311 1.33 -20.59 -0.58
C VAL A 311 2.73 -20.71 -1.16
N VAL A 312 2.93 -21.71 -2.00
CA VAL A 312 4.18 -21.87 -2.76
C VAL A 312 4.05 -21.10 -4.06
N HIS A 313 4.92 -20.13 -4.29
CA HIS A 313 4.84 -19.32 -5.51
C HIS A 313 6.20 -19.12 -6.17
N GLN A 314 6.17 -18.90 -7.49
CA GLN A 314 7.32 -18.55 -8.31
C GLN A 314 6.87 -17.75 -9.53
N HIS A 315 7.61 -16.69 -9.86
CA HIS A 315 7.35 -15.86 -11.05
C HIS A 315 8.27 -16.25 -12.19
N TYR A 316 7.75 -16.24 -13.41
CA TYR A 316 8.46 -16.55 -14.66
C TYR A 316 8.32 -15.39 -15.63
N ASN A 317 9.43 -14.90 -16.17
CA ASN A 317 9.41 -13.96 -17.29
C ASN A 317 9.33 -14.74 -18.60
N SER A 318 8.28 -14.50 -19.40
CA SER A 318 8.09 -15.17 -20.68
C SER A 318 8.71 -14.44 -21.87
N ASP A 319 9.25 -13.23 -21.69
CA ASP A 319 10.00 -12.51 -22.71
C ASP A 319 11.48 -12.89 -22.60
N PRO A 320 12.09 -13.51 -23.64
CA PRO A 320 13.49 -13.93 -23.56
C PRO A 320 14.49 -12.79 -23.68
N SER A 321 14.06 -11.60 -24.11
CA SER A 321 14.94 -10.49 -24.46
C SER A 321 14.86 -9.29 -23.50
N LYS A 322 13.78 -9.20 -22.71
CA LYS A 322 13.53 -8.07 -21.82
C LYS A 322 13.24 -8.53 -20.40
N ALA A 323 13.75 -7.80 -19.44
CA ALA A 323 13.41 -8.02 -18.04
C ALA A 323 11.93 -7.71 -17.78
N ALA A 324 11.32 -8.48 -16.88
CA ALA A 324 10.05 -8.12 -16.27
C ALA A 324 10.32 -7.44 -14.92
N ARG A 325 9.49 -6.46 -14.55
CA ARG A 325 9.61 -5.72 -13.29
C ARG A 325 8.29 -5.71 -12.55
N LEU A 326 8.31 -6.15 -11.31
CA LEU A 326 7.15 -6.23 -10.44
C LEU A 326 7.34 -5.26 -9.26
N LEU A 327 6.42 -4.32 -9.07
CA LEU A 327 6.31 -3.57 -7.83
C LEU A 327 5.60 -4.44 -6.81
N VAL A 328 6.23 -4.69 -5.69
CA VAL A 328 5.71 -5.59 -4.67
C VAL A 328 5.47 -4.83 -3.38
N SER A 329 4.36 -5.15 -2.73
CA SER A 329 4.06 -4.64 -1.39
C SER A 329 3.38 -5.70 -0.53
N GLU A 330 3.69 -5.64 0.75
CA GLU A 330 3.06 -6.46 1.78
C GLU A 330 2.98 -5.69 3.11
N PRO A 331 2.02 -6.00 4.00
CA PRO A 331 1.95 -5.40 5.33
C PRO A 331 3.21 -5.72 6.13
N ASN A 332 3.76 -4.74 6.84
CA ASN A 332 4.91 -4.93 7.69
C ASN A 332 4.49 -5.35 9.11
N TRP A 333 4.36 -6.64 9.33
CA TRP A 333 4.02 -7.26 10.61
C TRP A 333 5.20 -7.96 11.28
N VAL A 334 6.40 -7.86 10.71
CA VAL A 334 7.61 -8.61 11.08
C VAL A 334 7.93 -8.52 12.56
N HIS A 335 7.84 -7.31 13.14
CA HIS A 335 8.13 -7.11 14.57
C HIS A 335 6.93 -7.34 15.50
N VAL A 336 5.75 -7.62 14.94
CA VAL A 336 4.52 -7.84 15.71
C VAL A 336 4.20 -9.34 15.80
N TRP A 337 4.26 -10.02 14.67
CA TRP A 337 3.85 -11.44 14.56
C TRP A 337 4.93 -12.36 13.98
N GLY A 338 6.16 -11.85 13.80
CA GLY A 338 7.26 -12.59 13.18
C GLY A 338 7.18 -12.60 11.66
N VAL A 339 8.25 -13.07 11.03
CA VAL A 339 8.36 -13.13 9.57
C VAL A 339 7.43 -14.20 8.97
N ASP A 340 7.28 -15.31 9.67
CA ASP A 340 6.46 -16.47 9.22
C ASP A 340 4.96 -16.19 9.24
N LEU A 341 4.50 -15.23 10.01
CA LEU A 341 3.08 -14.89 10.18
C LEU A 341 2.20 -16.12 10.48
N GLY A 342 2.79 -17.21 11.04
CA GLY A 342 2.11 -18.46 11.37
C GLY A 342 1.89 -19.43 10.21
N SER A 343 2.41 -19.14 9.01
CA SER A 343 2.17 -19.96 7.81
C SER A 343 3.43 -20.37 7.05
N GLY A 344 4.57 -19.87 7.47
CA GLY A 344 5.89 -20.20 6.91
C GLY A 344 6.47 -19.09 6.03
N PHE A 345 7.80 -19.07 6.00
CA PHE A 345 8.62 -18.16 5.19
C PHE A 345 9.89 -18.92 4.79
N GLU A 346 9.79 -19.72 3.72
CA GLU A 346 10.86 -20.65 3.34
C GLU A 346 11.28 -20.44 1.88
N MET A 347 12.59 -20.47 1.64
CA MET A 347 13.15 -20.54 0.31
C MET A 347 13.25 -21.99 -0.13
N LEU A 348 12.47 -22.37 -1.15
CA LEU A 348 12.45 -23.74 -1.68
C LEU A 348 13.41 -23.92 -2.85
N GLU A 349 13.64 -22.86 -3.64
CA GLU A 349 14.56 -22.83 -4.77
C GLU A 349 15.07 -21.40 -4.95
N ALA A 350 16.37 -21.21 -5.04
CA ALA A 350 16.95 -19.90 -5.32
C ALA A 350 16.80 -19.51 -6.81
N ALA A 351 16.69 -18.22 -7.07
CA ALA A 351 16.70 -17.66 -8.42
C ALA A 351 18.02 -17.98 -9.14
N PRO A 352 18.01 -18.16 -10.48
CA PRO A 352 19.22 -18.44 -11.24
C PRO A 352 20.33 -17.41 -11.01
N GLU A 353 20.00 -16.13 -10.98
CA GLU A 353 20.95 -15.02 -10.80
C GLU A 353 21.66 -15.07 -9.44
N TYR A 354 20.99 -15.59 -8.40
CA TYR A 354 21.59 -15.80 -7.08
C TYR A 354 22.50 -17.02 -7.05
N GLN A 355 22.15 -18.07 -7.78
CA GLN A 355 23.01 -19.30 -7.85
C GLN A 355 24.33 -19.02 -8.56
N GLU A 356 24.34 -18.09 -9.51
CA GLU A 356 25.54 -17.65 -10.24
C GLU A 356 26.33 -16.58 -9.47
N TYR A 357 25.71 -15.95 -8.45
CA TYR A 357 26.33 -14.92 -7.64
C TYR A 357 27.20 -15.53 -6.55
N THR A 358 28.50 -15.30 -6.63
CA THR A 358 29.45 -15.58 -5.54
C THR A 358 29.71 -14.28 -4.81
N PRO A 359 29.28 -14.14 -3.52
CA PRO A 359 29.45 -12.90 -2.78
C PRO A 359 30.92 -12.56 -2.48
#